data_105b7b9d143e965eade9e8b48dae1269
#
_entry.id   105b7b9d143e965eade9e8b48dae1269
#
_cell.length_a   1.000
_cell.length_b   1.000
_cell.length_c   1.000
_cell.angle_alpha   90.00
_cell.angle_beta   90.00
_cell.angle_gamma   90.00
#
_symmetry.space_group_name_H-M   'P 1'
#
loop_
_entity.id
_entity.type
_entity.pdbx_description
1 polymer ?
#
loop_
_entity_poly.entity_id
_entity_poly.type
_entity_poly.pdbx_seq_one_letter_code
_entity_poly.pdbx_strand_id
1 'polypeptide(L)'
;MIKNIIFDFDGVIVDSEVLASKAFSKYFSKFDQSIKEEQFYKYAGKKTVGVIDLLSSKYKIENKEKFTNEIFDIVSEVYSKDLKLVDGAKDYISKSDRNHFIGSNSNKDRILAVSYTHLTLPTIKRV
;
A
#
# COMPACT_ATOMS: atom_id res chain seq x y z
N MET A 1 13.41 -17.64 24.50
CA MET A 1 13.90 -17.07 23.22
C MET A 1 12.74 -16.92 22.23
N ILE A 2 12.64 -15.76 21.59
CA ILE A 2 11.61 -15.53 20.55
C ILE A 2 11.97 -16.33 19.31
N LYS A 3 11.05 -17.20 18.86
CA LYS A 3 11.25 -18.02 17.66
C LYS A 3 10.44 -17.54 16.47
N ASN A 4 9.33 -16.89 16.72
CA ASN A 4 8.38 -16.46 15.70
C ASN A 4 8.21 -14.93 15.75
N ILE A 5 8.18 -14.31 14.59
CA ILE A 5 7.93 -12.88 14.43
C ILE A 5 6.79 -12.71 13.44
N ILE A 6 5.78 -11.95 13.83
CA ILE A 6 4.69 -11.54 12.96
C ILE A 6 4.90 -10.08 12.61
N PHE A 7 5.03 -9.79 11.32
CA PHE A 7 5.17 -8.43 10.81
C PHE A 7 3.84 -7.91 10.30
N ASP A 8 3.56 -6.65 10.57
CA ASP A 8 2.61 -5.92 9.73
C ASP A 8 3.24 -5.74 8.33
N PHE A 9 2.41 -5.52 7.33
CA PHE A 9 2.88 -5.42 5.95
C PHE A 9 3.08 -3.96 5.54
N ASP A 10 2.01 -3.18 5.49
CA ASP A 10 2.05 -1.80 5.06
C ASP A 10 2.75 -0.91 6.08
N GLY A 11 3.75 -0.16 5.62
CA GLY A 11 4.55 0.72 6.47
C GLY A 11 5.62 0.01 7.31
N VAL A 12 5.66 -1.32 7.30
CA VAL A 12 6.65 -2.12 8.06
C VAL A 12 7.56 -2.90 7.12
N ILE A 13 7.01 -3.70 6.22
CA ILE A 13 7.79 -4.42 5.20
C ILE A 13 7.87 -3.60 3.93
N VAL A 14 6.77 -3.00 3.50
CA VAL A 14 6.69 -2.16 2.31
C VAL A 14 6.40 -0.72 2.67
N ASP A 15 7.06 0.19 2.00
CA ASP A 15 6.81 1.64 2.13
C ASP A 15 5.65 2.03 1.22
N SER A 16 4.44 1.72 1.67
CA SER A 16 3.21 1.89 0.91
C SER A 16 2.34 3.04 1.37
N GLU A 17 2.65 3.66 2.52
CA GLU A 17 1.78 4.68 3.14
C GLU A 17 1.54 5.90 2.26
N VAL A 18 2.55 6.32 1.50
CA VAL A 18 2.45 7.48 0.61
C VAL A 18 1.99 7.13 -0.81
N LEU A 19 1.94 5.86 -1.17
CA LEU A 19 1.58 5.46 -2.54
C LEU A 19 0.11 5.73 -2.86
N ALA A 20 -0.78 5.54 -1.92
CA ALA A 20 -2.19 5.89 -2.07
C ALA A 20 -2.35 7.41 -2.27
N SER A 21 -1.60 8.22 -1.53
CA SER A 21 -1.58 9.67 -1.69
C SER A 21 -1.14 10.09 -3.09
N LYS A 22 -0.13 9.42 -3.62
CA LYS A 22 0.34 9.63 -4.99
C LYS A 22 -0.73 9.27 -6.03
N ALA A 23 -1.45 8.18 -5.81
CA ALA A 23 -2.54 7.78 -6.69
C ALA A 23 -3.69 8.79 -6.69
N PHE A 24 -4.10 9.27 -5.52
CA PHE A 24 -5.13 10.31 -5.41
C PHE A 24 -4.69 11.61 -6.07
N SER A 25 -3.47 12.04 -5.84
CA SER A 25 -2.91 13.22 -6.50
C SER A 25 -2.93 13.07 -8.02
N LYS A 26 -2.51 11.93 -8.53
CA LYS A 26 -2.51 11.63 -9.96
C LYS A 26 -3.92 11.69 -10.56
N TYR A 27 -4.92 11.20 -9.85
CA TYR A 27 -6.31 11.29 -10.30
C TYR A 27 -6.79 12.75 -10.36
N PHE A 28 -6.70 13.46 -9.25
CA PHE A 28 -7.26 14.82 -9.14
C PHE A 28 -6.48 15.87 -9.93
N SER A 29 -5.18 15.68 -10.16
CA SER A 29 -4.38 16.60 -10.96
C SER A 29 -4.82 16.67 -12.44
N LYS A 30 -5.59 15.70 -12.92
CA LYS A 30 -6.20 15.74 -14.24
C LYS A 30 -7.22 16.87 -14.37
N PHE A 31 -7.83 17.27 -13.27
CA PHE A 31 -8.87 18.30 -13.22
C PHE A 31 -8.34 19.64 -12.67
N ASP A 32 -7.35 19.59 -11.78
CA ASP A 32 -6.74 20.76 -11.16
C ASP A 32 -5.25 20.49 -10.92
N GLN A 33 -4.39 21.14 -11.71
CA GLN A 33 -2.94 20.97 -11.65
C GLN A 33 -2.31 21.54 -10.38
N SER A 34 -3.05 22.33 -9.59
CA SER A 34 -2.58 22.83 -8.29
C SER A 34 -2.60 21.77 -7.19
N ILE A 35 -3.29 20.65 -7.42
CA ILE A 35 -3.39 19.57 -6.44
C ILE A 35 -2.07 18.82 -6.35
N LYS A 36 -1.56 18.72 -5.12
CA LYS A 36 -0.29 18.08 -4.81
C LYS A 36 -0.48 16.87 -3.91
N GLU A 37 0.48 15.96 -3.96
CA GLU A 37 0.48 14.72 -3.19
C GLU A 37 0.37 14.96 -1.68
N GLU A 38 1.02 15.99 -1.17
CA GLU A 38 1.03 16.33 0.26
C GLU A 38 -0.37 16.59 0.83
N GLN A 39 -1.30 17.02 0.00
CA GLN A 39 -2.69 17.26 0.42
C GLN A 39 -3.40 15.97 0.85
N PHE A 40 -2.89 14.81 0.44
CA PHE A 40 -3.46 13.50 0.76
C PHE A 40 -2.72 12.76 1.87
N TYR A 41 -1.58 13.28 2.36
CA TYR A 41 -0.79 12.60 3.40
C TYR A 41 -1.56 12.39 4.70
N LYS A 42 -2.53 13.25 5.00
CA LYS A 42 -3.41 13.07 6.17
C LYS A 42 -4.25 11.80 6.13
N TYR A 43 -4.37 11.17 4.98
CA TYR A 43 -5.09 9.91 4.81
C TYR A 43 -4.18 8.69 4.90
N ALA A 44 -2.87 8.87 5.07
CA ALA A 44 -1.93 7.77 5.20
C ALA A 44 -2.33 6.82 6.34
N GLY A 45 -2.20 5.52 6.11
CA GLY A 45 -2.60 4.50 7.06
C GLY A 45 -4.10 4.16 7.08
N LYS A 46 -4.94 4.95 6.41
CA LYS A 46 -6.37 4.65 6.28
C LYS A 46 -6.62 3.69 5.11
N LYS A 47 -7.66 2.87 5.23
CA LYS A 47 -8.09 2.00 4.12
C LYS A 47 -8.51 2.83 2.92
N THR A 48 -8.07 2.45 1.74
CA THR A 48 -8.36 3.17 0.48
C THR A 48 -9.87 3.38 0.27
N VAL A 49 -10.69 2.38 0.58
CA VAL A 49 -12.16 2.49 0.47
C VAL A 49 -12.70 3.62 1.34
N GLY A 50 -12.24 3.72 2.59
CA GLY A 50 -12.65 4.81 3.49
C GLY A 50 -12.24 6.19 2.98
N VAL A 51 -11.05 6.29 2.39
CA VAL A 51 -10.58 7.54 1.78
C VAL A 51 -11.41 7.89 0.54
N ILE A 52 -11.75 6.91 -0.28
CA ILE A 52 -12.64 7.11 -1.45
C ILE A 52 -13.98 7.67 -0.99
N ASP A 53 -14.57 7.14 0.09
CA ASP A 53 -15.82 7.65 0.64
C ASP A 53 -15.72 9.11 1.07
N LEU A 54 -14.65 9.45 1.79
CA LEU A 54 -14.40 10.82 2.24
C LEU A 54 -14.23 11.78 1.05
N LEU A 55 -13.42 11.39 0.06
CA LEU A 55 -13.14 12.23 -1.11
C LEU A 55 -14.36 12.35 -2.03
N SER A 56 -15.15 11.30 -2.17
CA SER A 56 -16.39 11.34 -2.94
C SER A 56 -17.37 12.38 -2.38
N SER A 57 -17.47 12.48 -1.06
CA SER A 57 -18.31 13.49 -0.39
C SER A 57 -17.69 14.89 -0.52
N LYS A 58 -16.39 15.02 -0.27
CA LYS A 58 -15.69 16.31 -0.30
C LYS A 58 -15.73 16.98 -1.68
N TYR A 59 -15.51 16.21 -2.74
CA TYR A 59 -15.46 16.71 -4.12
C TYR A 59 -16.78 16.53 -4.86
N LYS A 60 -17.84 16.08 -4.19
CA LYS A 60 -19.19 15.87 -4.76
C LYS A 60 -19.13 15.02 -6.04
N ILE A 61 -18.48 13.87 -5.95
CA ILE A 61 -18.33 12.95 -7.07
C ILE A 61 -19.69 12.33 -7.40
N GLU A 62 -20.20 12.55 -8.60
CA GLU A 62 -21.50 12.07 -9.04
C GLU A 62 -21.54 10.56 -9.25
N ASN A 63 -20.51 10.02 -9.92
CA ASN A 63 -20.40 8.58 -10.18
C ASN A 63 -19.30 7.97 -9.32
N LYS A 64 -19.66 7.58 -8.11
CA LYS A 64 -18.75 6.99 -7.13
C LYS A 64 -18.17 5.66 -7.60
N GLU A 65 -18.94 4.83 -8.29
CA GLU A 65 -18.47 3.54 -8.80
C GLU A 65 -17.34 3.75 -9.83
N LYS A 66 -17.55 4.63 -10.79
CA LYS A 66 -16.53 4.99 -11.78
C LYS A 66 -15.28 5.55 -11.11
N PHE A 67 -15.44 6.47 -10.17
CA PHE A 67 -14.34 7.05 -9.39
C PHE A 67 -13.54 5.97 -8.66
N THR A 68 -14.23 5.05 -7.99
CA THR A 68 -13.63 3.95 -7.25
C THR A 68 -12.79 3.07 -8.18
N ASN A 69 -13.33 2.68 -9.33
CA ASN A 69 -12.64 1.85 -10.30
C ASN A 69 -11.39 2.55 -10.86
N GLU A 70 -11.51 3.81 -11.21
CA GLU A 70 -10.38 4.61 -11.72
C GLU A 70 -9.28 4.77 -10.67
N ILE A 71 -9.65 5.01 -9.41
CA ILE A 71 -8.67 5.09 -8.31
C ILE A 71 -7.96 3.75 -8.11
N PHE A 72 -8.68 2.63 -8.10
CA PHE A 72 -8.03 1.32 -7.93
C PHE A 72 -7.10 0.98 -9.08
N ASP A 73 -7.43 1.36 -10.31
CA ASP A 73 -6.55 1.19 -11.46
C ASP A 73 -5.25 1.99 -11.28
N ILE A 74 -5.36 3.25 -10.87
CA ILE A 74 -4.20 4.11 -10.61
C ILE A 74 -3.39 3.61 -9.43
N VAL A 75 -4.04 3.18 -8.35
CA VAL A 75 -3.36 2.57 -7.20
C VAL A 75 -2.56 1.35 -7.64
N SER A 76 -3.14 0.46 -8.42
CA SER A 76 -2.45 -0.73 -8.93
C SER A 76 -1.23 -0.36 -9.78
N GLU A 77 -1.35 0.64 -10.63
CA GLU A 77 -0.25 1.14 -11.45
C GLU A 77 0.87 1.74 -10.58
N VAL A 78 0.53 2.58 -9.63
CA VAL A 78 1.50 3.20 -8.71
C VAL A 78 2.21 2.14 -7.88
N TYR A 79 1.48 1.17 -7.34
CA TYR A 79 2.09 0.09 -6.57
C TYR A 79 3.04 -0.75 -7.42
N SER A 80 2.69 -1.07 -8.65
CA SER A 80 3.57 -1.87 -9.51
C SER A 80 4.87 -1.16 -9.89
N LYS A 81 4.84 0.17 -10.00
CA LYS A 81 6.00 0.97 -10.41
C LYS A 81 6.85 1.47 -9.24
N ASP A 82 6.22 1.89 -8.15
CA ASP A 82 6.86 2.68 -7.12
C ASP A 82 6.95 1.98 -5.76
N LEU A 83 6.41 0.76 -5.61
CA LEU A 83 6.48 0.03 -4.35
C LEU A 83 7.92 -0.32 -4.01
N LYS A 84 8.33 0.06 -2.80
CA LYS A 84 9.66 -0.23 -2.26
C LYS A 84 9.54 -0.93 -0.93
N LEU A 85 10.53 -1.77 -0.62
CA LEU A 85 10.68 -2.31 0.72
C LEU A 85 11.16 -1.21 1.68
N VAL A 86 10.71 -1.30 2.93
CA VAL A 86 11.27 -0.49 4.00
C VAL A 86 12.75 -0.85 4.16
N ASP A 87 13.61 0.16 4.36
CA ASP A 87 15.05 -0.03 4.52
C ASP A 87 15.35 -1.04 5.62
N GLY A 88 16.19 -2.02 5.30
CA GLY A 88 16.61 -3.07 6.22
C GLY A 88 15.65 -4.27 6.32
N ALA A 89 14.43 -4.19 5.79
CA ALA A 89 13.45 -5.28 5.88
C ALA A 89 13.96 -6.56 5.20
N LYS A 90 14.43 -6.46 3.96
CA LYS A 90 14.95 -7.60 3.21
C LYS A 90 16.16 -8.22 3.89
N ASP A 91 17.10 -7.40 4.32
CA ASP A 91 18.32 -7.86 5.01
C ASP A 91 17.99 -8.58 6.30
N TYR A 92 17.12 -8.01 7.11
CA TYR A 92 16.69 -8.64 8.37
C TYR A 92 16.05 -10.01 8.11
N ILE A 93 15.09 -10.07 7.21
CA ILE A 93 14.35 -11.31 6.90
C ILE A 93 15.29 -12.38 6.36
N SER A 94 16.22 -12.03 5.46
CA SER A 94 17.13 -12.98 4.83
C SER A 94 18.22 -13.50 5.79
N LYS A 95 18.62 -12.71 6.78
CA LYS A 95 19.68 -13.07 7.73
C LYS A 95 19.18 -13.65 9.04
N SER A 96 17.90 -13.46 9.35
CA SER A 96 17.31 -13.95 10.59
C SER A 96 17.07 -15.46 10.54
N ASP A 97 17.35 -16.14 11.64
CA ASP A 97 17.09 -17.58 11.83
C ASP A 97 15.69 -17.85 12.40
N ARG A 98 14.87 -16.82 12.55
CA ARG A 98 13.53 -16.91 13.12
C ARG A 98 12.49 -17.19 12.06
N ASN A 99 11.36 -17.73 12.48
CA ASN A 99 10.20 -17.88 11.61
C ASN A 99 9.53 -16.52 11.41
N HIS A 100 9.24 -16.19 10.17
CA HIS A 100 8.62 -14.92 9.81
C HIS A 100 7.23 -15.14 9.23
N PHE A 101 6.28 -14.33 9.71
CA PHE A 101 4.89 -14.35 9.29
C PHE A 101 4.44 -12.92 8.98
N ILE A 102 3.48 -12.78 8.08
CA ILE A 102 2.82 -11.50 7.81
C ILE A 102 1.40 -11.56 8.36
N GLY A 103 1.08 -10.66 9.29
CA GLY A 103 -0.26 -10.39 9.77
C GLY A 103 -0.74 -9.06 9.22
N SER A 104 -1.67 -9.09 8.26
CA SER A 104 -2.10 -7.88 7.55
C SER A 104 -3.53 -7.97 7.07
N ASN A 105 -4.19 -6.81 7.01
CA ASN A 105 -5.48 -6.62 6.34
C ASN A 105 -5.36 -6.39 4.83
N SER A 106 -4.14 -6.36 4.29
CA SER A 106 -3.91 -6.19 2.86
C SER A 106 -4.34 -7.41 2.06
N ASN A 107 -4.66 -7.19 0.79
CA ASN A 107 -5.04 -8.25 -0.13
C ASN A 107 -3.93 -9.31 -0.21
N LYS A 108 -4.33 -10.59 -0.12
CA LYS A 108 -3.40 -11.72 -0.17
C LYS A 108 -2.55 -11.74 -1.43
N ASP A 109 -3.16 -11.49 -2.58
CA ASP A 109 -2.44 -11.55 -3.87
C ASP A 109 -1.37 -10.47 -3.95
N ARG A 110 -1.64 -9.29 -3.41
CA ARG A 110 -0.67 -8.21 -3.31
C ARG A 110 0.51 -8.59 -2.41
N ILE A 111 0.24 -9.17 -1.25
CA ILE A 111 1.28 -9.64 -0.32
C ILE A 111 2.15 -10.71 -0.99
N LEU A 112 1.54 -11.67 -1.66
CA LEU A 112 2.25 -12.73 -2.36
C LEU A 112 3.10 -12.18 -3.51
N ALA A 113 2.57 -11.26 -4.32
CA ALA A 113 3.31 -10.64 -5.41
C ALA A 113 4.59 -9.94 -4.90
N VAL A 114 4.47 -9.16 -3.82
CA VAL A 114 5.63 -8.50 -3.21
C VAL A 114 6.61 -9.53 -2.64
N SER A 115 6.12 -10.56 -1.97
CA SER A 115 6.97 -11.60 -1.37
C SER A 115 7.76 -12.37 -2.43
N TYR A 116 7.16 -12.66 -3.58
CA TYR A 116 7.85 -13.33 -4.69
C TYR A 116 8.85 -12.44 -5.41
N THR A 117 8.55 -11.15 -5.58
CA THR A 117 9.39 -10.24 -6.36
C THR A 117 10.49 -9.56 -5.55
N HIS A 118 10.26 -9.28 -4.28
CA HIS A 118 11.16 -8.50 -3.43
C HIS A 118 11.75 -9.27 -2.25
N LEU A 119 11.10 -10.35 -1.82
CA LEU A 119 11.53 -11.17 -0.69
C LEU A 119 11.77 -12.61 -1.15
N THR A 120 12.70 -13.30 -0.49
CA THR A 120 13.01 -14.70 -0.82
C THR A 120 11.99 -15.61 -0.14
N LEU A 121 11.16 -16.31 -0.91
CA LEU A 121 10.30 -17.38 -0.42
C LEU A 121 11.12 -18.65 -0.19
N PRO A 122 10.77 -19.50 0.76
CA PRO A 122 9.55 -19.54 1.58
C PRO A 122 9.69 -18.95 2.99
N THR A 123 10.51 -17.93 3.17
CA THR A 123 10.86 -17.41 4.50
C THR A 123 9.73 -16.67 5.21
N ILE A 124 8.66 -16.30 4.50
CA ILE A 124 7.51 -15.60 5.08
C ILE A 124 6.22 -16.36 4.80
N LYS A 125 5.39 -16.52 5.85
CA LYS A 125 4.06 -17.10 5.76
C LYS A 125 3.02 -16.06 6.18
N ARG A 126 1.88 -16.05 5.48
CA ARG A 126 0.75 -15.21 5.88
C ARG A 126 0.00 -15.84 7.07
N VAL A 127 -0.34 -15.01 8.00
CA VAL A 127 -1.19 -15.37 9.13
C VAL A 127 -2.61 -14.84 8.91
#